data_68a8fec371aca77bb9069dbc7fc67cc2
#
_entry.id   68a8fec371aca77bb9069dbc7fc67cc2
#
_cell.length_a   1.000
_cell.length_b   1.000
_cell.length_c   1.000
_cell.angle_alpha   90.00
_cell.angle_beta   90.00
_cell.angle_gamma   90.00
#
_symmetry.space_group_name_H-M   'P 1'
#
loop_
_entity.id
_entity.type
_entity.pdbx_description
1 polymer ?
#
loop_
_entity_poly.entity_id
_entity_poly.type
_entity_poly.pdbx_seq_one_letter_code
_entity_poly.pdbx_strand_id
1 'polypeptide(L)'
;MTTAVYPGTFDPLTRGHEDIVRRASSLFTAVVVGVADSRGKRPFFTRGERIDMAREVLAPYPNVTVEGFGGLLRDFVRSHGAGVIVRGLRAVSDFEYEFQMAGMNRVLIPEVETVFMTPDEKYQFISATIVREIALLGGDTAKFVHPIINERLKSKVTQLGG
;
A
#
# COMPACT_ATOMS: atom_id res chain seq x y z
N MET A 1 20.91 -7.59 8.40
CA MET A 1 20.21 -6.33 8.08
C MET A 1 19.32 -6.53 6.87
N THR A 2 18.03 -6.38 7.03
CA THR A 2 17.09 -6.72 5.97
C THR A 2 16.23 -5.52 5.60
N THR A 3 16.24 -5.17 4.31
CA THR A 3 15.32 -4.19 3.73
C THR A 3 14.12 -4.94 3.18
N ALA A 4 12.93 -4.45 3.50
CA ALA A 4 11.67 -4.97 2.98
C ALA A 4 11.05 -3.97 2.01
N VAL A 5 10.42 -4.49 0.97
CA VAL A 5 9.58 -3.69 0.06
C VAL A 5 8.13 -4.05 0.30
N TYR A 6 7.30 -3.04 0.51
CA TYR A 6 5.84 -3.21 0.62
C TYR A 6 5.19 -2.56 -0.61
N PRO A 7 4.90 -3.35 -1.64
CA PRO A 7 4.31 -2.80 -2.86
C PRO A 7 2.79 -2.76 -2.79
N GLY A 8 2.20 -1.81 -3.47
CA GLY A 8 0.76 -1.71 -3.60
C GLY A 8 0.34 -0.52 -4.43
N THR A 9 -0.94 -0.43 -4.71
CA THR A 9 -1.51 0.71 -5.41
C THR A 9 -1.70 1.91 -4.48
N PHE A 10 -2.14 1.66 -3.25
CA PHE A 10 -2.38 2.68 -2.21
C PHE A 10 -3.24 3.85 -2.72
N ASP A 11 -4.43 3.54 -3.13
CA ASP A 11 -5.35 4.48 -3.78
C ASP A 11 -6.70 4.60 -3.03
N PRO A 12 -6.71 5.18 -1.83
CA PRO A 12 -5.59 5.71 -1.07
C PRO A 12 -4.99 4.71 -0.07
N LEU A 13 -3.95 5.14 0.62
CA LEU A 13 -3.42 4.44 1.78
C LEU A 13 -4.49 4.43 2.88
N THR A 14 -4.79 3.24 3.42
CA THR A 14 -5.81 3.08 4.46
C THR A 14 -5.16 2.84 5.83
N ARG A 15 -5.99 2.85 6.89
CA ARG A 15 -5.51 2.49 8.23
C ARG A 15 -4.92 1.08 8.28
N GLY A 16 -5.44 0.16 7.48
CA GLY A 16 -4.86 -1.19 7.38
C GLY A 16 -3.46 -1.17 6.81
N HIS A 17 -3.24 -0.37 5.77
CA HIS A 17 -1.90 -0.19 5.20
C HIS A 17 -0.94 0.42 6.21
N GLU A 18 -1.36 1.48 6.92
CA GLU A 18 -0.54 2.12 7.96
C GLU A 18 -0.14 1.12 9.03
N ASP A 19 -1.07 0.28 9.46
CA ASP A 19 -0.81 -0.71 10.51
C ASP A 19 0.28 -1.68 10.09
N ILE A 20 0.22 -2.16 8.85
CA ILE A 20 1.23 -3.06 8.31
C ILE A 20 2.59 -2.37 8.22
N VAL A 21 2.64 -1.13 7.72
CA VAL A 21 3.91 -0.38 7.61
C VAL A 21 4.51 -0.13 9.00
N ARG A 22 3.69 0.27 9.97
CA ARG A 22 4.15 0.51 11.34
C ARG A 22 4.82 -0.74 11.91
N ARG A 23 4.19 -1.88 11.75
CA ARG A 23 4.70 -3.14 12.28
C ARG A 23 5.91 -3.63 11.49
N ALA A 24 5.90 -3.50 10.18
CA ALA A 24 7.05 -3.84 9.34
C ALA A 24 8.27 -2.97 9.69
N SER A 25 8.06 -1.70 10.00
CA SER A 25 9.14 -0.80 10.40
C SER A 25 9.86 -1.23 11.67
N SER A 26 9.16 -1.99 12.53
CA SER A 26 9.76 -2.56 13.75
C SER A 26 10.49 -3.88 13.49
N LEU A 27 10.13 -4.58 12.42
CA LEU A 27 10.70 -5.90 12.11
C LEU A 27 11.92 -5.82 11.20
N PHE A 28 11.97 -4.83 10.32
CA PHE A 28 13.00 -4.73 9.29
C PHE A 28 13.85 -3.47 9.51
N THR A 29 15.08 -3.53 9.04
CA THR A 29 16.02 -2.38 9.16
C THR A 29 15.50 -1.19 8.37
N ALA A 30 14.93 -1.44 7.21
CA ALA A 30 14.35 -0.40 6.35
C ALA A 30 13.14 -0.98 5.62
N VAL A 31 12.14 -0.13 5.40
CA VAL A 31 10.95 -0.49 4.64
C VAL A 31 10.79 0.52 3.50
N VAL A 32 10.69 0.02 2.29
CA VAL A 32 10.40 0.83 1.10
C VAL A 32 8.96 0.54 0.70
N VAL A 33 8.10 1.55 0.81
CA VAL A 33 6.72 1.45 0.33
C VAL A 33 6.75 1.78 -1.16
N GLY A 34 6.43 0.81 -1.99
CA GLY A 34 6.44 0.96 -3.44
C GLY A 34 5.05 1.25 -3.99
N VAL A 35 4.83 2.45 -4.50
CA VAL A 35 3.55 2.84 -5.07
C VAL A 35 3.55 2.50 -6.55
N ALA A 36 2.73 1.50 -6.91
CA ALA A 36 2.70 0.95 -8.25
C ALA A 36 1.92 1.84 -9.22
N ASP A 37 2.35 1.83 -10.46
CA ASP A 37 1.57 2.41 -11.55
C ASP A 37 0.29 1.60 -11.76
N SER A 38 -0.82 2.29 -12.05
CA SER A 38 -2.11 1.65 -12.31
C SER A 38 -2.29 1.44 -13.81
N ARG A 39 -1.59 0.45 -14.36
CA ARG A 39 -1.75 0.13 -15.78
C ARG A 39 -3.15 -0.40 -16.07
N GLY A 40 -3.81 0.22 -17.05
CA GLY A 40 -5.12 -0.23 -17.52
C GLY A 40 -6.29 0.13 -16.63
N LYS A 41 -6.06 0.81 -15.50
CA LYS A 41 -7.11 1.31 -14.62
C LYS A 41 -6.91 2.78 -14.37
N ARG A 42 -8.00 3.53 -14.34
CA ARG A 42 -7.94 4.94 -13.91
C ARG A 42 -7.89 4.96 -12.39
N PRO A 43 -6.77 5.36 -11.78
CA PRO A 43 -6.73 5.49 -10.34
C PRO A 43 -7.55 6.70 -9.89
N PHE A 44 -8.05 6.66 -8.67
CA PHE A 44 -8.75 7.79 -8.08
C PHE A 44 -7.79 8.97 -7.88
N PHE A 45 -6.61 8.68 -7.36
CA PHE A 45 -5.52 9.64 -7.23
C PHE A 45 -4.41 9.31 -8.24
N THR A 46 -3.74 10.34 -8.75
CA THR A 46 -2.56 10.13 -9.60
C THR A 46 -1.46 9.45 -8.78
N ARG A 47 -0.47 8.87 -9.47
CA ARG A 47 0.66 8.25 -8.78
C ARG A 47 1.39 9.25 -7.88
N GLY A 48 1.61 10.48 -8.38
CA GLY A 48 2.23 11.54 -7.59
C GLY A 48 1.44 11.89 -6.34
N GLU A 49 0.12 12.00 -6.46
CA GLU A 49 -0.75 12.26 -5.31
C GLU A 49 -0.68 11.13 -4.29
N ARG A 50 -0.67 9.88 -4.75
CA ARG A 50 -0.60 8.71 -3.86
C ARG A 50 0.73 8.65 -3.12
N ILE A 51 1.83 8.96 -3.81
CA ILE A 51 3.15 9.02 -3.19
C ILE A 51 3.19 10.13 -2.13
N ASP A 52 2.72 11.32 -2.47
CA ASP A 52 2.75 12.47 -1.54
C ASP A 52 1.95 12.20 -0.28
N MET A 53 0.75 11.64 -0.42
CA MET A 53 -0.08 11.28 0.74
C MET A 53 0.59 10.24 1.61
N ALA A 54 1.16 9.20 1.01
CA ALA A 54 1.84 8.17 1.76
C ALA A 54 3.07 8.73 2.50
N ARG A 55 3.83 9.60 1.87
CA ARG A 55 4.97 10.24 2.52
C ARG A 55 4.56 11.07 3.74
N GLU A 56 3.48 11.84 3.62
CA GLU A 56 2.99 12.64 4.74
C GLU A 56 2.53 11.76 5.91
N VAL A 57 1.76 10.73 5.61
CA VAL A 57 1.21 9.82 6.63
C VAL A 57 2.30 9.00 7.31
N LEU A 58 3.30 8.57 6.55
CA LEU A 58 4.34 7.67 7.04
C LEU A 58 5.59 8.41 7.55
N ALA A 59 5.58 9.73 7.53
CA ALA A 59 6.69 10.56 8.00
C ALA A 59 7.18 10.23 9.42
N PRO A 60 6.31 9.82 10.39
CA PRO A 60 6.76 9.47 11.72
C PRO A 60 7.71 8.27 11.81
N TYR A 61 7.81 7.47 10.75
CA TYR A 61 8.64 6.25 10.74
C TYR A 61 9.96 6.53 10.02
N PRO A 62 11.08 6.73 10.77
CA PRO A 62 12.33 7.22 10.16
C PRO A 62 12.99 6.23 9.21
N ASN A 63 12.71 4.93 9.34
CA ASN A 63 13.25 3.89 8.45
C ASN A 63 12.33 3.50 7.31
N VAL A 64 11.26 4.27 7.09
CA VAL A 64 10.31 4.05 6.00
C VAL A 64 10.49 5.11 4.93
N THR A 65 10.62 4.68 3.68
CA THR A 65 10.63 5.57 2.51
C THR A 65 9.49 5.18 1.57
N VAL A 66 9.05 6.14 0.76
CA VAL A 66 7.98 5.92 -0.21
C VAL A 66 8.49 6.31 -1.58
N GLU A 67 8.39 5.39 -2.53
CA GLU A 67 8.79 5.63 -3.91
C GLU A 67 7.79 5.04 -4.87
N GLY A 68 7.64 5.66 -6.03
CA GLY A 68 6.83 5.12 -7.10
C GLY A 68 7.64 4.18 -8.00
N PHE A 69 6.98 3.23 -8.63
CA PHE A 69 7.61 2.40 -9.64
C PHE A 69 6.63 2.04 -10.76
N GLY A 70 7.19 1.89 -11.95
CA GLY A 70 6.51 1.30 -13.09
C GLY A 70 7.30 0.07 -13.53
N GLY A 71 6.69 -0.81 -14.29
CA GLY A 71 7.33 -2.03 -14.74
C GLY A 71 7.26 -3.15 -13.71
N LEU A 72 8.23 -4.05 -13.75
CA LEU A 72 8.20 -5.27 -12.94
C LEU A 72 8.60 -4.98 -11.49
N LEU A 73 7.83 -5.53 -10.57
CA LEU A 73 8.15 -5.49 -9.15
C LEU A 73 9.56 -6.05 -8.89
N ARG A 74 9.94 -7.10 -9.60
CA ARG A 74 11.28 -7.70 -9.52
C ARG A 74 12.39 -6.66 -9.62
N ASP A 75 12.31 -5.79 -10.62
CA ASP A 75 13.36 -4.82 -10.88
C ASP A 75 13.41 -3.76 -9.78
N PHE A 76 12.24 -3.35 -9.30
CA PHE A 76 12.14 -2.40 -8.18
C PHE A 76 12.74 -2.98 -6.90
N VAL A 77 12.39 -4.22 -6.58
CA VAL A 77 12.89 -4.92 -5.38
C VAL A 77 14.42 -5.05 -5.45
N ARG A 78 14.95 -5.46 -6.61
CA ARG A 78 16.38 -5.62 -6.79
C ARG A 78 17.13 -4.30 -6.72
N SER A 79 16.56 -3.22 -7.25
CA SER A 79 17.18 -1.91 -7.20
C SER A 79 17.38 -1.39 -5.77
N HIS A 80 16.58 -1.87 -4.83
CA HIS A 80 16.69 -1.50 -3.42
C HIS A 80 17.49 -2.50 -2.58
N GLY A 81 17.99 -3.57 -3.19
CA GLY A 81 18.72 -4.60 -2.47
C GLY A 81 17.85 -5.27 -1.39
N ALA A 82 16.54 -5.31 -1.60
CA ALA A 82 15.62 -5.85 -0.61
C ALA A 82 15.67 -7.38 -0.55
N GLY A 83 15.56 -7.92 0.66
CA GLY A 83 15.50 -9.36 0.87
C GLY A 83 14.08 -9.90 1.10
N VAL A 84 13.12 -9.02 1.32
CA VAL A 84 11.75 -9.38 1.68
C VAL A 84 10.75 -8.51 0.92
N ILE A 85 9.69 -9.15 0.43
CA ILE A 85 8.47 -8.47 -0.03
C ILE A 85 7.41 -8.67 1.05
N VAL A 86 6.84 -7.58 1.55
CA VAL A 86 5.73 -7.64 2.51
C VAL A 86 4.42 -7.50 1.76
N ARG A 87 3.46 -8.37 2.08
CA ARG A 87 2.10 -8.28 1.55
C ARG A 87 1.11 -8.38 2.69
N GLY A 88 0.02 -7.62 2.59
CA GLY A 88 -1.05 -7.67 3.57
C GLY A 88 -2.09 -8.73 3.21
N LEU A 89 -2.58 -9.46 4.20
CA LEU A 89 -3.69 -10.39 4.05
C LEU A 89 -4.83 -9.96 4.97
N ARG A 90 -5.99 -9.63 4.40
CA ARG A 90 -7.17 -9.20 5.16
C ARG A 90 -8.19 -10.30 5.37
N ALA A 91 -8.45 -11.09 4.33
CA ALA A 91 -9.50 -12.10 4.34
C ALA A 91 -9.06 -13.33 3.55
N VAL A 92 -9.82 -14.41 3.71
CA VAL A 92 -9.57 -15.66 2.99
C VAL A 92 -9.56 -15.43 1.47
N SER A 93 -10.41 -14.53 0.98
CA SER A 93 -10.48 -14.20 -0.45
C SER A 93 -9.19 -13.57 -1.00
N ASP A 94 -8.41 -12.90 -0.14
CA ASP A 94 -7.11 -12.33 -0.55
C ASP A 94 -6.04 -13.42 -0.65
N PHE A 95 -6.14 -14.46 0.16
CA PHE A 95 -5.10 -15.47 0.33
C PHE A 95 -4.74 -16.17 -0.97
N GLU A 96 -5.74 -16.59 -1.73
CA GLU A 96 -5.52 -17.36 -2.95
C GLU A 96 -4.71 -16.57 -3.97
N TYR A 97 -5.08 -15.32 -4.21
CA TYR A 97 -4.35 -14.44 -5.12
C TYR A 97 -2.92 -14.16 -4.60
N GLU A 98 -2.80 -13.82 -3.31
CA GLU A 98 -1.50 -13.51 -2.73
C GLU A 98 -0.58 -14.71 -2.70
N PHE A 99 -1.11 -15.89 -2.42
CA PHE A 99 -0.34 -17.13 -2.45
C PHE A 99 0.20 -17.41 -3.86
N GLN A 100 -0.63 -17.23 -4.87
CA GLN A 100 -0.24 -17.41 -6.26
C GLN A 100 0.86 -16.41 -6.66
N MET A 101 0.71 -15.15 -6.27
CA MET A 101 1.71 -14.11 -6.54
C MET A 101 3.04 -14.41 -5.85
N ALA A 102 3.00 -14.92 -4.61
CA ALA A 102 4.21 -15.32 -3.90
C ALA A 102 4.95 -16.43 -4.64
N GLY A 103 4.20 -17.40 -5.18
CA GLY A 103 4.78 -18.48 -5.98
C GLY A 103 5.44 -17.98 -7.26
N MET A 104 4.78 -17.05 -7.95
CA MET A 104 5.33 -16.43 -9.16
C MET A 104 6.59 -15.63 -8.84
N ASN A 105 6.57 -14.86 -7.77
CA ASN A 105 7.73 -14.07 -7.35
C ASN A 105 8.91 -14.96 -6.96
N ARG A 106 8.65 -16.13 -6.38
CA ARG A 106 9.72 -17.08 -6.07
C ARG A 106 10.48 -17.51 -7.31
N VAL A 107 9.78 -17.64 -8.44
CA VAL A 107 10.41 -17.95 -9.72
C VAL A 107 11.16 -16.74 -10.29
N LEU A 108 10.54 -15.56 -10.22
CA LEU A 108 11.10 -14.33 -10.80
C LEU A 108 12.24 -13.74 -9.99
N ILE A 109 12.16 -13.87 -8.66
CA ILE A 109 13.12 -13.30 -7.71
C ILE A 109 13.43 -14.35 -6.63
N PRO A 110 14.17 -15.42 -6.98
CA PRO A 110 14.36 -16.53 -6.03
C PRO A 110 15.14 -16.14 -4.77
N GLU A 111 15.88 -15.03 -4.81
CA GLU A 111 16.65 -14.53 -3.67
C GLU A 111 15.83 -13.72 -2.67
N VAL A 112 14.54 -13.50 -2.94
CA VAL A 112 13.67 -12.65 -2.11
C VAL A 112 12.50 -13.47 -1.58
N GLU A 113 12.23 -13.37 -0.27
CA GLU A 113 11.09 -14.03 0.36
C GLU A 113 9.88 -13.11 0.41
N THR A 114 8.69 -13.69 0.28
CA THR A 114 7.44 -12.97 0.52
C THR A 114 6.95 -13.30 1.92
N VAL A 115 6.66 -12.27 2.69
CA VAL A 115 6.13 -12.36 4.05
C VAL A 115 4.74 -11.77 4.06
N PHE A 116 3.78 -12.51 4.60
CA PHE A 116 2.41 -12.04 4.75
C PHE A 116 2.19 -11.50 6.15
N MET A 117 1.53 -10.35 6.24
CA MET A 117 1.15 -9.74 7.51
C MET A 117 -0.34 -9.45 7.47
N THR A 118 -1.02 -9.74 8.57
CA THR A 118 -2.44 -9.42 8.70
C THR A 118 -2.58 -8.11 9.46
N PRO A 119 -3.44 -7.18 9.01
CA PRO A 119 -3.70 -5.96 9.77
C PRO A 119 -4.44 -6.29 11.07
N ASP A 120 -4.45 -5.34 12.00
CA ASP A 120 -5.24 -5.44 13.22
C ASP A 120 -6.70 -5.74 12.86
N GLU A 121 -7.39 -6.50 13.72
CA GLU A 121 -8.79 -6.91 13.48
C GLU A 121 -9.71 -5.75 13.12
N LYS A 122 -9.53 -4.60 13.76
CA LYS A 122 -10.35 -3.43 13.49
C LYS A 122 -10.17 -2.85 12.10
N TYR A 123 -9.12 -3.25 11.38
CA TYR A 123 -8.83 -2.76 10.03
C TYR A 123 -9.03 -3.82 8.94
N GLN A 124 -9.37 -5.06 9.31
CA GLN A 124 -9.48 -6.16 8.34
C GLN A 124 -10.59 -5.95 7.31
N PHE A 125 -11.61 -5.17 7.66
CA PHE A 125 -12.72 -4.89 6.76
C PHE A 125 -12.46 -3.73 5.80
N ILE A 126 -11.35 -3.01 5.99
CA ILE A 126 -11.08 -1.81 5.21
C ILE A 126 -10.50 -2.20 3.86
N SER A 127 -11.16 -1.73 2.80
CA SER A 127 -10.73 -1.90 1.42
C SER A 127 -10.64 -0.51 0.80
N ALA A 128 -9.54 -0.24 0.09
CA ALA A 128 -9.39 1.03 -0.61
C ALA A 128 -10.51 1.24 -1.64
N THR A 129 -10.94 0.18 -2.30
CA THR A 129 -12.06 0.23 -3.25
C THR A 129 -13.34 0.72 -2.58
N ILE A 130 -13.67 0.16 -1.42
CA ILE A 130 -14.88 0.55 -0.68
C ILE A 130 -14.73 1.96 -0.12
N VAL A 131 -13.55 2.34 0.35
CA VAL A 131 -13.30 3.71 0.82
C VAL A 131 -13.58 4.71 -0.31
N ARG A 132 -13.10 4.43 -1.52
CA ARG A 132 -13.38 5.29 -2.67
C ARG A 132 -14.86 5.40 -2.98
N GLU A 133 -15.57 4.28 -2.94
CA GLU A 133 -17.02 4.26 -3.16
C GLU A 133 -17.76 5.09 -2.13
N ILE A 134 -17.42 4.94 -0.86
CA ILE A 134 -18.02 5.73 0.22
C ILE A 134 -17.78 7.22 0.00
N ALA A 135 -16.54 7.59 -0.33
CA ALA A 135 -16.17 8.98 -0.57
C ALA A 135 -16.97 9.58 -1.74
N LEU A 136 -17.08 8.85 -2.85
CA LEU A 136 -17.82 9.31 -4.02
C LEU A 136 -19.30 9.52 -3.74
N LEU A 137 -19.86 8.75 -2.82
CA LEU A 137 -21.27 8.88 -2.42
C LEU A 137 -21.48 9.88 -1.29
N GLY A 138 -20.43 10.60 -0.88
CA GLY A 138 -20.52 11.62 0.14
C GLY A 138 -20.52 11.10 1.57
N GLY A 139 -20.15 9.82 1.78
CA GLY A 139 -20.07 9.21 3.10
C GLY A 139 -18.80 9.61 3.85
N ASP A 140 -18.81 9.35 5.15
CA ASP A 140 -17.70 9.66 6.04
C ASP A 140 -16.65 8.55 6.01
N THR A 141 -15.43 8.91 5.64
CA THR A 141 -14.29 7.97 5.58
C THR A 141 -13.29 8.16 6.73
N ALA A 142 -13.60 9.02 7.70
CA ALA A 142 -12.65 9.40 8.76
C ALA A 142 -12.11 8.23 9.57
N LYS A 143 -12.88 7.14 9.72
CA LYS A 143 -12.47 5.97 10.50
C LYS A 143 -11.57 5.01 9.71
N PHE A 144 -11.49 5.16 8.39
CA PHE A 144 -10.81 4.21 7.52
C PHE A 144 -9.46 4.70 7.04
N VAL A 145 -9.22 6.01 7.13
CA VAL A 145 -8.00 6.63 6.62
C VAL A 145 -7.49 7.68 7.61
N HIS A 146 -6.23 8.03 7.47
CA HIS A 146 -5.61 9.12 8.23
C HIS A 146 -6.32 10.45 7.93
N PRO A 147 -6.40 11.40 8.91
CA PRO A 147 -7.04 12.69 8.68
C PRO A 147 -6.53 13.45 7.43
N ILE A 148 -5.25 13.38 7.14
CA ILE A 148 -4.67 13.99 5.94
C ILE A 148 -5.31 13.42 4.68
N ILE A 149 -5.47 12.10 4.62
CA ILE A 149 -6.08 11.42 3.48
C ILE A 149 -7.57 11.70 3.42
N ASN A 150 -8.24 11.77 4.57
CA ASN A 150 -9.67 12.11 4.62
C ASN A 150 -9.93 13.46 3.95
N GLU A 151 -9.12 14.47 4.25
CA GLU A 151 -9.23 15.78 3.61
C GLU A 151 -8.95 15.72 2.11
N ARG A 152 -7.96 14.95 1.71
CA ARG A 152 -7.63 14.75 0.28
C ARG A 152 -8.75 14.07 -0.47
N LEU A 153 -9.42 13.09 0.15
CA LEU A 153 -10.59 12.43 -0.44
C LEU A 153 -11.73 13.41 -0.67
N LYS A 154 -12.03 14.25 0.31
CA LYS A 154 -13.07 15.28 0.18
C LYS A 154 -12.75 16.25 -0.94
N SER A 155 -11.52 16.74 -1.01
CA SER A 155 -11.09 17.66 -2.06
C SER A 155 -11.17 17.02 -3.44
N LYS A 156 -10.76 15.76 -3.55
CA LYS A 156 -10.79 15.04 -4.83
C LYS A 156 -12.21 14.82 -5.32
N VAL A 157 -13.12 14.46 -4.43
CA VAL A 157 -14.55 14.27 -4.76
C VAL A 157 -15.15 15.58 -5.27
N THR A 158 -14.87 16.70 -4.60
CA THR A 158 -15.31 18.01 -5.04
C THR A 158 -14.76 18.34 -6.43
N GLN A 159 -13.49 18.04 -6.67
CA GLN A 159 -12.83 18.27 -7.97
C GLN A 159 -13.47 17.43 -9.08
N LEU A 160 -13.82 16.16 -8.79
CA LEU A 160 -14.39 15.24 -9.79
C LEU A 160 -15.88 15.44 -9.99
N GLY A 161 -16.61 15.78 -8.94
CA GLY A 161 -18.06 15.88 -8.97
C GLY A 161 -18.61 17.22 -9.39
N GLY A 162 -17.71 18.16 -9.57
CA GLY A 162 -18.05 19.52 -10.02
C GLY A 162 -18.75 20.32 -8.97
#